data_992ec30345a601386c99d03f000b0b68
#
_entry.id   992ec30345a601386c99d03f000b0b68
#
_cell.length_a   1.000
_cell.length_b   1.000
_cell.length_c   1.000
_cell.angle_alpha   90.00
_cell.angle_beta   90.00
_cell.angle_gamma   90.00
#
_symmetry.space_group_name_H-M   'P 1'
#
loop_
_entity.id
_entity.type
_entity.pdbx_description
1 polymer ?
#
loop_
_entity_poly.entity_id
_entity_poly.type
_entity_poly.pdbx_seq_one_letter_code
_entity_poly.pdbx_strand_id
1 'polypeptide(L)'
;MHQKADKQLSNTLDQAISNALIQSFFDEDTNTFSYVVADLETGQCAIIDSVLNYNAASVSTQTTLADQIVDYIQQQKLQVQWILETHVHADHLSAAQYLKSKLGGVIGISQKIQHVQQTFAKIYHLDEKELIEQQDFDYLFADHEAFKIGNLRAYNIPTPGHTPACLSYVIEEAVFVGDTLFMYDYGTARCDFPHGDAAQLFDSIQRLYQLPEHFSVFLCHDYLPDSRTEYVYQTTIGAQKNRNIHLKYNTLKTEFVAMREKRDADLSV
;
A
#
# COMPACT_ATOMS: atom_id res chain seq x y z
N MET A 1 -27.85 -21.72 18.86
CA MET A 1 -26.63 -20.94 19.13
C MET A 1 -25.97 -20.57 17.80
N HIS A 2 -26.64 -19.74 17.00
CA HIS A 2 -26.13 -19.26 15.70
C HIS A 2 -26.65 -17.84 15.49
N GLN A 3 -26.20 -16.89 16.28
CA GLN A 3 -26.61 -15.46 16.15
C GLN A 3 -25.56 -14.50 16.69
N LYS A 4 -24.26 -14.80 16.55
CA LYS A 4 -23.18 -13.91 16.98
C LYS A 4 -22.13 -13.60 15.91
N ALA A 5 -22.25 -14.17 14.70
CA ALA A 5 -21.27 -13.95 13.62
C ALA A 5 -21.60 -12.77 12.68
N ASP A 6 -22.83 -12.23 12.70
CA ASP A 6 -23.26 -11.24 11.69
C ASP A 6 -23.18 -9.78 12.14
N LYS A 7 -22.45 -9.45 13.20
CA LYS A 7 -22.43 -8.07 13.75
C LYS A 7 -21.08 -7.35 13.68
N GLN A 8 -20.08 -7.93 13.06
CA GLN A 8 -18.70 -7.39 13.09
C GLN A 8 -18.20 -6.82 11.74
N LEU A 9 -19.01 -6.82 10.70
CA LEU A 9 -18.64 -6.36 9.35
C LEU A 9 -19.27 -5.02 8.92
N SER A 10 -19.84 -4.23 9.83
CA SER A 10 -20.56 -3.02 9.43
C SER A 10 -20.08 -1.73 10.13
N ASN A 11 -18.79 -1.49 10.18
CA ASN A 11 -18.26 -0.17 10.58
C ASN A 11 -17.05 0.24 9.75
N THR A 12 -17.06 -0.01 8.46
CA THR A 12 -16.22 0.75 7.52
C THR A 12 -16.90 2.09 7.29
N LEU A 13 -16.46 3.10 8.01
CA LEU A 13 -16.91 4.47 7.80
C LEU A 13 -16.39 4.94 6.45
N ASP A 14 -17.28 5.07 5.48
CA ASP A 14 -17.01 5.82 4.25
C ASP A 14 -16.57 7.22 4.64
N GLN A 15 -15.28 7.54 4.45
CA GLN A 15 -14.80 8.89 4.71
C GLN A 15 -14.80 9.68 3.39
N ALA A 16 -15.59 10.72 3.35
CA ALA A 16 -15.52 11.72 2.28
C ALA A 16 -14.39 12.71 2.58
N ILE A 17 -13.30 12.65 1.82
CA ILE A 17 -12.25 13.66 1.80
C ILE A 17 -12.50 14.51 0.56
N SER A 18 -13.06 15.70 0.74
CA SER A 18 -13.60 16.52 -0.34
C SER A 18 -14.64 15.74 -1.18
N ASN A 19 -14.36 15.36 -2.44
CA ASN A 19 -15.25 14.57 -3.30
C ASN A 19 -14.80 13.11 -3.43
N ALA A 20 -13.83 12.66 -2.64
CA ALA A 20 -13.32 11.29 -2.68
C ALA A 20 -14.01 10.40 -1.64
N LEU A 21 -14.52 9.25 -2.07
CA LEU A 21 -14.97 8.17 -1.21
C LEU A 21 -13.84 7.15 -1.08
N ILE A 22 -13.48 6.78 0.15
CA ILE A 22 -12.43 5.79 0.41
C ILE A 22 -13.01 4.65 1.22
N GLN A 23 -12.98 3.44 0.65
CA GLN A 23 -13.37 2.20 1.28
C GLN A 23 -12.15 1.31 1.50
N SER A 24 -11.96 0.83 2.72
CA SER A 24 -10.91 -0.12 3.07
C SER A 24 -11.42 -1.56 3.10
N PHE A 25 -10.55 -2.49 2.75
CA PHE A 25 -10.76 -3.94 2.84
C PHE A 25 -9.56 -4.53 3.57
N PHE A 26 -9.78 -5.45 4.50
CA PHE A 26 -8.71 -5.97 5.34
C PHE A 26 -8.56 -7.49 5.18
N ASP A 27 -7.33 -7.91 4.93
CA ASP A 27 -6.90 -9.30 4.95
C ASP A 27 -6.22 -9.62 6.28
N GLU A 28 -6.85 -10.46 7.10
CA GLU A 28 -6.33 -10.81 8.43
C GLU A 28 -5.09 -11.72 8.34
N ASP A 29 -4.97 -12.54 7.28
CA ASP A 29 -3.88 -13.51 7.14
C ASP A 29 -2.53 -12.80 6.92
N THR A 30 -2.54 -11.67 6.18
CA THR A 30 -1.35 -10.87 5.88
C THR A 30 -1.32 -9.52 6.60
N ASN A 31 -2.36 -9.20 7.40
CA ASN A 31 -2.55 -7.91 8.06
C ASN A 31 -2.55 -6.72 7.09
N THR A 32 -3.07 -6.91 5.88
CA THR A 32 -2.99 -5.95 4.78
C THR A 32 -4.32 -5.25 4.55
N PHE A 33 -4.27 -3.93 4.33
CA PHE A 33 -5.39 -3.12 3.87
C PHE A 33 -5.26 -2.85 2.37
N SER A 34 -6.31 -3.21 1.62
CA SER A 34 -6.56 -2.76 0.25
C SER A 34 -7.58 -1.63 0.26
N TYR A 35 -7.54 -0.75 -0.73
CA TYR A 35 -8.44 0.40 -0.78
C TYR A 35 -9.14 0.53 -2.13
N VAL A 36 -10.39 1.01 -2.11
CA VAL A 36 -11.07 1.59 -3.27
C VAL A 36 -11.22 3.09 -3.02
N VAL A 37 -10.69 3.90 -3.94
CA VAL A 37 -10.82 5.36 -3.91
C VAL A 37 -11.64 5.80 -5.10
N ALA A 38 -12.80 6.40 -4.86
CA ALA A 38 -13.75 6.76 -5.92
C ALA A 38 -14.04 8.27 -5.93
N ASP A 39 -14.12 8.81 -7.13
CA ASP A 39 -14.69 10.12 -7.40
C ASP A 39 -16.21 10.02 -7.41
N LEU A 40 -16.86 10.60 -6.43
CA LEU A 40 -18.33 10.57 -6.29
C LEU A 40 -19.05 11.30 -7.42
N GLU A 41 -18.40 12.22 -8.12
CA GLU A 41 -19.00 13.00 -9.20
C GLU A 41 -19.05 12.19 -10.51
N THR A 42 -17.96 11.46 -10.82
CA THR A 42 -17.84 10.74 -12.10
C THR A 42 -18.11 9.24 -11.96
N GLY A 43 -18.03 8.67 -10.75
CA GLY A 43 -18.08 7.24 -10.50
C GLY A 43 -16.80 6.51 -10.92
N GLN A 44 -15.74 7.22 -11.34
CA GLN A 44 -14.45 6.60 -11.62
C GLN A 44 -13.73 6.27 -10.31
N CYS A 45 -13.01 5.13 -10.27
CA CYS A 45 -12.29 4.73 -9.08
C CYS A 45 -10.90 4.14 -9.37
N ALA A 46 -10.08 4.08 -8.32
CA ALA A 46 -8.85 3.32 -8.27
C ALA A 46 -8.91 2.26 -7.17
N ILE A 47 -8.26 1.12 -7.38
CA ILE A 47 -7.99 0.09 -6.37
C ILE A 47 -6.51 0.22 -6.01
N ILE A 48 -6.15 0.11 -4.72
CA ILE A 48 -4.76 0.26 -4.25
C ILE A 48 -4.40 -0.94 -3.40
N ASP A 49 -3.24 -1.56 -3.68
CA ASP A 49 -2.59 -2.67 -2.98
C ASP A 49 -3.55 -3.83 -2.70
N SER A 50 -4.02 -4.47 -3.75
CA SER A 50 -5.01 -5.53 -3.67
C SER A 50 -4.39 -6.89 -3.34
N VAL A 51 -5.00 -7.63 -2.38
CA VAL A 51 -4.53 -8.93 -1.93
C VAL A 51 -5.23 -10.07 -2.66
N LEU A 52 -4.44 -11.03 -3.16
CA LEU A 52 -4.91 -12.35 -3.57
C LEU A 52 -4.61 -13.33 -2.43
N ASN A 53 -5.66 -13.80 -1.77
CA ASN A 53 -5.52 -14.70 -0.62
C ASN A 53 -4.72 -15.96 -0.99
N TYR A 54 -3.80 -16.36 -0.12
CA TYR A 54 -2.95 -17.54 -0.32
C TYR A 54 -2.95 -18.41 0.92
N ASN A 55 -3.24 -19.70 0.73
CA ASN A 55 -3.14 -20.69 1.78
C ASN A 55 -1.85 -21.51 1.62
N ALA A 56 -0.87 -21.27 2.49
CA ALA A 56 0.44 -21.92 2.44
C ALA A 56 0.36 -23.44 2.68
N ALA A 57 -0.57 -23.92 3.50
CA ALA A 57 -0.71 -25.34 3.82
C ALA A 57 -1.23 -26.16 2.64
N SER A 58 -2.15 -25.60 1.84
CA SER A 58 -2.70 -26.24 0.64
C SER A 58 -2.04 -25.79 -0.66
N VAL A 59 -1.13 -24.81 -0.60
CA VAL A 59 -0.46 -24.20 -1.77
C VAL A 59 -1.49 -23.75 -2.80
N SER A 60 -2.54 -23.05 -2.34
CA SER A 60 -3.65 -22.62 -3.20
C SER A 60 -3.98 -21.16 -3.00
N THR A 61 -4.41 -20.50 -4.07
CA THR A 61 -4.94 -19.13 -4.03
C THR A 61 -6.45 -19.13 -3.91
N GLN A 62 -6.99 -18.09 -3.30
CA GLN A 62 -8.42 -17.80 -3.22
C GLN A 62 -8.65 -16.32 -3.58
N THR A 63 -9.86 -16.01 -4.01
CA THR A 63 -10.22 -14.64 -4.45
C THR A 63 -11.14 -13.93 -3.47
N THR A 64 -11.24 -14.43 -2.23
CA THR A 64 -12.24 -13.98 -1.25
C THR A 64 -12.23 -12.47 -1.02
N LEU A 65 -11.07 -11.86 -0.77
CA LEU A 65 -10.97 -10.42 -0.58
C LEU A 65 -11.17 -9.66 -1.89
N ALA A 66 -10.58 -10.16 -2.97
CA ALA A 66 -10.73 -9.55 -4.29
C ALA A 66 -12.20 -9.59 -4.77
N ASP A 67 -12.94 -10.65 -4.47
CA ASP A 67 -14.37 -10.74 -4.78
C ASP A 67 -15.20 -9.73 -3.96
N GLN A 68 -14.84 -9.46 -2.70
CA GLN A 68 -15.49 -8.39 -1.92
C GLN A 68 -15.27 -7.01 -2.57
N ILE A 69 -14.07 -6.75 -3.10
CA ILE A 69 -13.78 -5.51 -3.85
C ILE A 69 -14.63 -5.45 -5.13
N VAL A 70 -14.72 -6.55 -5.88
CA VAL A 70 -15.57 -6.64 -7.09
C VAL A 70 -17.03 -6.35 -6.77
N ASP A 71 -17.58 -7.01 -5.74
CA ASP A 71 -18.96 -6.83 -5.31
C ASP A 71 -19.24 -5.39 -4.88
N TYR A 72 -18.34 -4.78 -4.11
CA TYR A 72 -18.46 -3.38 -3.69
C TYR A 72 -18.52 -2.43 -4.90
N ILE A 73 -17.57 -2.58 -5.84
CA ILE A 73 -17.48 -1.73 -7.04
C ILE A 73 -18.75 -1.87 -7.89
N GLN A 74 -19.28 -3.09 -8.05
CA GLN A 74 -20.51 -3.34 -8.79
C GLN A 74 -21.74 -2.77 -8.09
N GLN A 75 -21.85 -2.95 -6.76
CA GLN A 75 -22.96 -2.39 -5.97
C GLN A 75 -22.99 -0.88 -5.99
N GLN A 76 -21.81 -0.24 -5.90
CA GLN A 76 -21.68 1.22 -5.98
C GLN A 76 -21.72 1.75 -7.41
N LYS A 77 -21.78 0.86 -8.44
CA LYS A 77 -21.77 1.20 -9.87
C LYS A 77 -20.55 2.03 -10.28
N LEU A 78 -19.39 1.73 -9.68
CA LEU A 78 -18.14 2.39 -9.99
C LEU A 78 -17.48 1.81 -11.23
N GLN A 79 -16.60 2.59 -11.87
CA GLN A 79 -15.81 2.19 -13.02
C GLN A 79 -14.33 2.27 -12.65
N VAL A 80 -13.63 1.15 -12.71
CA VAL A 80 -12.20 1.08 -12.37
C VAL A 80 -11.39 1.73 -13.49
N GLN A 81 -10.70 2.80 -13.16
CA GLN A 81 -9.74 3.46 -14.03
C GLN A 81 -8.32 2.95 -13.78
N TRP A 82 -7.97 2.78 -12.51
CA TRP A 82 -6.64 2.35 -12.08
C TRP A 82 -6.70 1.19 -11.10
N ILE A 83 -5.70 0.31 -11.20
CA ILE A 83 -5.32 -0.66 -10.18
C ILE A 83 -3.86 -0.35 -9.85
N LEU A 84 -3.62 0.22 -8.68
CA LEU A 84 -2.33 0.80 -8.29
C LEU A 84 -1.62 -0.11 -7.28
N GLU A 85 -0.36 -0.36 -7.51
CA GLU A 85 0.54 -1.00 -6.55
C GLU A 85 1.53 0.05 -6.04
N THR A 86 1.64 0.19 -4.71
CA THR A 86 2.65 1.06 -4.10
C THR A 86 4.04 0.48 -4.26
N HIS A 87 4.16 -0.84 -4.26
CA HIS A 87 5.39 -1.59 -4.44
C HIS A 87 5.09 -3.05 -4.82
N VAL A 88 6.10 -3.87 -5.04
CA VAL A 88 5.96 -5.34 -5.10
C VAL A 88 5.98 -5.89 -3.69
N HIS A 89 4.90 -6.55 -3.32
CA HIS A 89 4.70 -7.12 -2.00
C HIS A 89 5.47 -8.44 -1.85
N ALA A 90 6.08 -8.64 -0.69
CA ALA A 90 6.81 -9.88 -0.37
C ALA A 90 5.99 -10.82 0.53
N ASP A 91 5.00 -10.29 1.21
CA ASP A 91 4.19 -10.94 2.24
C ASP A 91 2.85 -11.48 1.71
N HIS A 92 2.39 -10.98 0.55
CA HIS A 92 1.19 -11.47 -0.11
C HIS A 92 1.28 -11.42 -1.63
N LEU A 93 0.39 -12.15 -2.30
CA LEU A 93 0.21 -12.07 -3.75
C LEU A 93 -0.72 -10.90 -4.09
N SER A 94 -0.44 -10.21 -5.20
CA SER A 94 -1.32 -9.17 -5.72
C SER A 94 -2.51 -9.76 -6.47
N ALA A 95 -3.72 -9.23 -6.22
CA ALA A 95 -4.92 -9.55 -6.97
C ALA A 95 -5.12 -8.67 -8.22
N ALA A 96 -4.18 -7.80 -8.58
CA ALA A 96 -4.34 -6.83 -9.65
C ALA A 96 -4.77 -7.44 -10.99
N GLN A 97 -4.13 -8.54 -11.42
CA GLN A 97 -4.48 -9.22 -12.67
C GLN A 97 -5.89 -9.83 -12.62
N TYR A 98 -6.27 -10.41 -11.48
CA TYR A 98 -7.62 -10.94 -11.28
C TYR A 98 -8.66 -9.82 -11.36
N LEU A 99 -8.48 -8.74 -10.63
CA LEU A 99 -9.37 -7.58 -10.60
C LEU A 99 -9.48 -6.92 -11.98
N LYS A 100 -8.37 -6.77 -12.70
CA LYS A 100 -8.37 -6.28 -14.08
C LYS A 100 -9.21 -7.18 -15.00
N SER A 101 -9.12 -8.50 -14.85
CA SER A 101 -9.92 -9.44 -15.65
C SER A 101 -11.43 -9.31 -15.42
N LYS A 102 -11.84 -8.86 -14.21
CA LYS A 102 -13.24 -8.70 -13.80
C LYS A 102 -13.82 -7.32 -14.07
N LEU A 103 -13.02 -6.29 -13.87
CA LEU A 103 -13.45 -4.90 -13.78
C LEU A 103 -12.83 -3.99 -14.85
N GLY A 104 -11.82 -4.47 -15.57
CA GLY A 104 -10.99 -3.64 -16.43
C GLY A 104 -10.04 -2.76 -15.61
N GLY A 105 -9.65 -1.62 -16.18
CA GLY A 105 -8.71 -0.69 -15.58
C GLY A 105 -7.26 -0.93 -16.00
N VAL A 106 -6.38 -0.02 -15.59
CA VAL A 106 -4.95 0.02 -15.94
C VAL A 106 -4.15 -0.31 -14.69
N ILE A 107 -3.31 -1.35 -14.73
CA ILE A 107 -2.41 -1.69 -13.63
C ILE A 107 -1.19 -0.78 -13.69
N GLY A 108 -0.99 0.02 -12.63
CA GLY A 108 0.10 0.99 -12.54
C GLY A 108 1.01 0.75 -11.34
N ILE A 109 2.31 0.88 -11.55
CA ILE A 109 3.38 0.78 -10.53
C ILE A 109 4.53 1.72 -10.89
N SER A 110 5.51 1.89 -10.00
CA SER A 110 6.74 2.62 -10.29
C SER A 110 7.51 2.06 -11.49
N GLN A 111 8.02 2.90 -12.37
CA GLN A 111 8.97 2.48 -13.42
C GLN A 111 10.23 1.81 -12.86
N LYS A 112 10.57 2.05 -11.59
CA LYS A 112 11.71 1.42 -10.92
C LYS A 112 11.51 -0.05 -10.60
N ILE A 113 10.29 -0.60 -10.84
CA ILE A 113 10.01 -2.03 -10.73
C ILE A 113 10.98 -2.86 -11.57
N GLN A 114 11.44 -2.33 -12.71
CA GLN A 114 12.41 -3.00 -13.56
C GLN A 114 13.72 -3.33 -12.85
N HIS A 115 14.17 -2.48 -11.91
CA HIS A 115 15.35 -2.79 -11.09
C HIS A 115 15.10 -3.94 -10.11
N VAL A 116 13.90 -4.01 -9.57
CA VAL A 116 13.48 -5.13 -8.69
C VAL A 116 13.43 -6.41 -9.50
N GLN A 117 12.78 -6.41 -10.66
CA GLN A 117 12.69 -7.55 -11.57
C GLN A 117 14.09 -8.06 -11.97
N GLN A 118 15.00 -7.18 -12.36
CA GLN A 118 16.39 -7.52 -12.69
C GLN A 118 17.14 -8.16 -11.51
N THR A 119 16.92 -7.67 -10.30
CA THR A 119 17.53 -8.20 -9.08
C THR A 119 17.03 -9.61 -8.80
N PHE A 120 15.73 -9.81 -8.82
CA PHE A 120 15.13 -11.12 -8.55
C PHE A 120 15.37 -12.13 -9.69
N ALA A 121 15.44 -11.68 -10.96
CA ALA A 121 15.86 -12.54 -12.07
C ALA A 121 17.22 -13.18 -11.80
N LYS A 122 18.19 -12.40 -11.31
CA LYS A 122 19.53 -12.92 -10.97
C LYS A 122 19.48 -13.89 -9.77
N ILE A 123 18.73 -13.56 -8.72
CA ILE A 123 18.61 -14.38 -7.53
C ILE A 123 17.98 -15.75 -7.84
N TYR A 124 16.93 -15.75 -8.68
CA TYR A 124 16.20 -16.98 -9.02
C TYR A 124 16.67 -17.64 -10.34
N HIS A 125 17.72 -17.13 -10.96
CA HIS A 125 18.23 -17.62 -12.26
C HIS A 125 17.17 -17.64 -13.36
N LEU A 126 16.32 -16.60 -13.41
CA LEU A 126 15.31 -16.40 -14.44
C LEU A 126 15.89 -15.60 -15.60
N ASP A 127 15.29 -15.74 -16.80
CA ASP A 127 15.64 -14.89 -17.93
C ASP A 127 15.12 -13.47 -17.67
N GLU A 128 16.04 -12.51 -17.54
CA GLU A 128 15.72 -11.10 -17.28
C GLU A 128 14.80 -10.50 -18.36
N LYS A 129 15.02 -10.93 -19.62
CA LYS A 129 14.26 -10.46 -20.77
C LYS A 129 12.80 -10.95 -20.73
N GLU A 130 12.61 -12.24 -20.44
CA GLU A 130 11.27 -12.81 -20.28
C GLU A 130 10.49 -12.13 -19.16
N LEU A 131 11.14 -11.86 -18.01
CA LEU A 131 10.50 -11.24 -16.86
C LEU A 131 10.05 -9.79 -17.15
N ILE A 132 10.83 -9.03 -17.90
CA ILE A 132 10.49 -7.64 -18.28
C ILE A 132 9.44 -7.61 -19.40
N GLU A 133 9.50 -8.57 -20.33
CA GLU A 133 8.58 -8.67 -21.47
C GLU A 133 7.19 -9.20 -21.10
N GLN A 134 7.00 -9.82 -19.93
CA GLN A 134 5.71 -10.36 -19.47
C GLN A 134 4.62 -9.30 -19.29
N GLN A 135 4.95 -8.01 -19.28
CA GLN A 135 3.99 -6.89 -19.19
C GLN A 135 2.95 -7.07 -18.08
N ASP A 136 3.40 -7.45 -16.88
CA ASP A 136 2.53 -7.59 -15.72
C ASP A 136 1.84 -6.28 -15.31
N PHE A 137 2.43 -5.16 -15.74
CA PHE A 137 1.96 -3.80 -15.49
C PHE A 137 1.70 -3.06 -16.80
N ASP A 138 0.56 -2.38 -16.88
CA ASP A 138 0.17 -1.61 -18.08
C ASP A 138 0.81 -0.23 -18.10
N TYR A 139 1.12 0.33 -16.91
CA TYR A 139 1.63 1.68 -16.76
C TYR A 139 2.76 1.76 -15.74
N LEU A 140 3.85 2.36 -16.14
CA LEU A 140 5.03 2.57 -15.30
C LEU A 140 5.17 4.05 -14.96
N PHE A 141 4.80 4.42 -13.74
CA PHE A 141 4.87 5.81 -13.28
C PHE A 141 6.31 6.32 -13.16
N ALA A 142 6.57 7.48 -13.73
CA ALA A 142 7.76 8.25 -13.40
C ALA A 142 7.66 8.86 -11.99
N ASP A 143 8.80 9.27 -11.42
CA ASP A 143 8.83 9.94 -10.12
C ASP A 143 8.06 11.28 -10.20
N HIS A 144 7.22 11.55 -9.20
CA HIS A 144 6.41 12.77 -9.08
C HIS A 144 5.40 13.00 -10.22
N GLU A 145 4.98 11.93 -10.86
CA GLU A 145 4.03 12.02 -11.95
C GLU A 145 2.61 12.28 -11.44
N ALA A 146 1.93 13.23 -12.08
CA ALA A 146 0.54 13.56 -11.81
C ALA A 146 -0.39 12.77 -12.74
N PHE A 147 -1.51 12.31 -12.17
CA PHE A 147 -2.57 11.62 -12.90
C PHE A 147 -3.95 12.00 -12.33
N LYS A 148 -5.01 11.35 -12.78
CA LYS A 148 -6.37 11.58 -12.29
C LYS A 148 -7.12 10.28 -12.06
N ILE A 149 -8.09 10.35 -11.14
CA ILE A 149 -9.13 9.34 -10.95
C ILE A 149 -10.45 10.09 -11.11
N GLY A 150 -11.07 10.00 -12.29
CA GLY A 150 -12.15 10.90 -12.64
C GLY A 150 -11.70 12.36 -12.58
N ASN A 151 -12.32 13.16 -11.70
CA ASN A 151 -11.97 14.56 -11.44
C ASN A 151 -10.95 14.72 -10.30
N LEU A 152 -10.72 13.68 -9.48
CA LEU A 152 -9.76 13.74 -8.38
C LEU A 152 -8.34 13.91 -8.93
N ARG A 153 -7.60 14.84 -8.32
CA ARG A 153 -6.19 15.06 -8.62
C ARG A 153 -5.36 14.05 -7.84
N ALA A 154 -4.45 13.42 -8.53
CA ALA A 154 -3.53 12.45 -7.94
C ALA A 154 -2.11 12.66 -8.44
N TYR A 155 -1.13 12.30 -7.62
CA TYR A 155 0.28 12.23 -7.98
C TYR A 155 1.00 11.23 -7.10
N ASN A 156 2.16 10.76 -7.53
CA ASN A 156 2.99 9.91 -6.72
C ASN A 156 4.15 10.68 -6.08
N ILE A 157 4.60 10.18 -4.93
CA ILE A 157 5.86 10.58 -4.28
C ILE A 157 6.73 9.33 -4.22
N PRO A 158 7.95 9.32 -4.83
CA PRO A 158 8.86 8.19 -4.66
C PRO A 158 9.30 8.08 -3.20
N THR A 159 9.07 6.90 -2.62
CA THR A 159 9.39 6.60 -1.23
C THR A 159 10.28 5.36 -1.10
N PRO A 160 11.45 5.33 -1.79
CA PRO A 160 12.37 4.20 -1.68
C PRO A 160 12.91 4.05 -0.25
N GLY A 161 13.27 2.81 0.08
CA GLY A 161 13.86 2.46 1.38
C GLY A 161 13.49 1.07 1.81
N HIS A 162 12.20 0.71 1.86
CA HIS A 162 11.73 -0.67 2.00
C HIS A 162 12.11 -1.46 0.74
N THR A 163 11.70 -0.98 -0.42
CA THR A 163 12.22 -1.40 -1.73
C THR A 163 12.66 -0.17 -2.54
N PRO A 164 13.51 -0.33 -3.58
CA PRO A 164 13.92 0.80 -4.42
C PRO A 164 12.77 1.36 -5.27
N ALA A 165 11.68 0.61 -5.45
CA ALA A 165 10.56 0.95 -6.32
C ALA A 165 9.31 1.46 -5.58
N CYS A 166 9.37 1.64 -4.25
CA CYS A 166 8.22 2.12 -3.49
C CYS A 166 7.76 3.51 -3.93
N LEU A 167 6.44 3.64 -4.07
CA LEU A 167 5.72 4.91 -4.25
C LEU A 167 4.70 5.11 -3.13
N SER A 168 4.46 6.35 -2.77
CA SER A 168 3.25 6.75 -2.04
C SER A 168 2.33 7.52 -3.00
N TYR A 169 1.06 7.18 -3.03
CA TYR A 169 0.08 7.89 -3.86
C TYR A 169 -0.65 8.95 -3.05
N VAL A 170 -0.64 10.19 -3.54
CA VAL A 170 -1.42 11.29 -2.97
C VAL A 170 -2.63 11.50 -3.86
N ILE A 171 -3.82 11.38 -3.29
CA ILE A 171 -5.11 11.58 -3.97
C ILE A 171 -5.89 12.61 -3.16
N GLU A 172 -6.01 13.83 -3.68
CA GLU A 172 -6.50 15.01 -2.96
C GLU A 172 -5.75 15.19 -1.61
N GLU A 173 -6.39 15.00 -0.47
CA GLU A 173 -5.80 15.10 0.88
C GLU A 173 -5.52 13.74 1.53
N ALA A 174 -5.61 12.65 0.76
CA ALA A 174 -5.32 11.29 1.19
C ALA A 174 -3.95 10.82 0.68
N VAL A 175 -3.15 10.17 1.52
CA VAL A 175 -1.84 9.63 1.19
C VAL A 175 -1.82 8.13 1.48
N PHE A 176 -1.63 7.31 0.45
CA PHE A 176 -1.48 5.86 0.54
C PHE A 176 0.02 5.55 0.52
N VAL A 177 0.54 5.11 1.65
CA VAL A 177 1.99 5.12 1.90
C VAL A 177 2.70 3.79 1.64
N GLY A 178 1.95 2.73 1.30
CA GLY A 178 2.51 1.39 1.18
C GLY A 178 3.33 1.01 2.42
N ASP A 179 4.43 0.30 2.19
CA ASP A 179 5.39 -0.07 3.24
C ASP A 179 6.47 1.01 3.43
N THR A 180 6.02 2.23 3.69
CA THR A 180 6.89 3.34 4.10
C THR A 180 6.67 3.68 5.57
N LEU A 181 5.40 3.84 5.96
CA LEU A 181 4.95 4.12 7.33
C LEU A 181 3.87 3.13 7.73
N PHE A 182 3.95 2.65 8.96
CA PHE A 182 2.88 1.94 9.64
C PHE A 182 2.20 2.85 10.67
N MET A 183 1.25 2.34 11.45
CA MET A 183 0.67 3.14 12.53
C MET A 183 1.79 3.69 13.42
N TYR A 184 1.62 4.90 13.93
CA TYR A 184 2.67 5.58 14.70
C TYR A 184 3.15 4.79 15.93
N ASP A 185 2.35 3.87 16.47
CA ASP A 185 2.68 2.97 17.56
C ASP A 185 3.37 1.66 17.11
N TYR A 186 3.50 1.45 15.80
CA TYR A 186 4.24 0.35 15.19
C TYR A 186 5.51 0.82 14.47
N GLY A 187 5.45 1.98 13.81
CA GLY A 187 6.61 2.70 13.29
C GLY A 187 6.77 2.67 11.77
N THR A 188 7.82 2.01 11.26
CA THR A 188 8.22 2.02 9.85
C THR A 188 8.52 0.61 9.35
N ALA A 189 8.49 0.40 8.03
CA ALA A 189 8.86 -0.87 7.41
C ALA A 189 10.34 -1.23 7.60
N ARG A 190 10.64 -2.50 7.39
CA ARG A 190 12.01 -3.04 7.30
C ARG A 190 12.69 -2.63 6.00
N CYS A 191 14.03 -2.62 6.02
CA CYS A 191 14.86 -2.18 4.87
C CYS A 191 15.91 -3.23 4.46
N ASP A 192 15.78 -4.48 4.89
CA ASP A 192 16.74 -5.56 4.64
C ASP A 192 16.41 -6.40 3.39
N PHE A 193 15.43 -6.00 2.61
CA PHE A 193 15.21 -6.55 1.27
C PHE A 193 16.34 -6.14 0.31
N PRO A 194 16.55 -6.90 -0.79
CA PRO A 194 17.55 -6.55 -1.79
C PRO A 194 17.40 -5.10 -2.25
N HIS A 195 18.46 -4.30 -2.07
CA HIS A 195 18.50 -2.86 -2.32
C HIS A 195 17.59 -2.00 -1.43
N GLY A 196 17.07 -2.54 -0.31
CA GLY A 196 16.48 -1.74 0.76
C GLY A 196 17.56 -0.87 1.43
N ASP A 197 17.16 0.28 1.99
CA ASP A 197 18.11 1.25 2.56
C ASP A 197 17.41 2.13 3.61
N ALA A 198 17.84 2.00 4.86
CA ALA A 198 17.27 2.74 5.97
C ALA A 198 17.50 4.27 5.85
N ALA A 199 18.61 4.70 5.24
CA ALA A 199 18.88 6.12 5.02
C ALA A 199 17.95 6.71 3.95
N GLN A 200 17.63 5.95 2.91
CA GLN A 200 16.63 6.33 1.90
C GLN A 200 15.22 6.35 2.49
N LEU A 201 14.88 5.36 3.35
CA LEU A 201 13.59 5.34 4.03
C LEU A 201 13.40 6.59 4.90
N PHE A 202 14.44 6.99 5.64
CA PHE A 202 14.41 8.24 6.40
C PHE A 202 14.08 9.44 5.50
N ASP A 203 14.81 9.61 4.39
CA ASP A 203 14.61 10.73 3.47
C ASP A 203 13.21 10.68 2.82
N SER A 204 12.70 9.49 2.54
CA SER A 204 11.35 9.27 2.02
C SER A 204 10.27 9.70 3.00
N ILE A 205 10.40 9.32 4.26
CA ILE A 205 9.45 9.73 5.31
C ILE A 205 9.53 11.24 5.55
N GLN A 206 10.74 11.84 5.53
CA GLN A 206 10.89 13.30 5.64
C GLN A 206 10.19 14.03 4.48
N ARG A 207 10.17 13.48 3.26
CA ARG A 207 9.37 14.03 2.14
C ARG A 207 7.88 13.97 2.42
N LEU A 208 7.37 12.85 2.93
CA LEU A 208 5.96 12.73 3.32
C LEU A 208 5.61 13.73 4.43
N TYR A 209 6.53 14.00 5.37
CA TYR A 209 6.34 14.97 6.44
C TYR A 209 6.31 16.45 5.97
N GLN A 210 6.63 16.73 4.70
CA GLN A 210 6.40 18.07 4.10
C GLN A 210 4.95 18.30 3.70
N LEU A 211 4.15 17.24 3.60
CA LEU A 211 2.72 17.37 3.34
C LEU A 211 2.01 18.06 4.52
N PRO A 212 0.86 18.72 4.28
CA PRO A 212 0.08 19.34 5.34
C PRO A 212 -0.29 18.36 6.46
N GLU A 213 -0.24 18.80 7.70
CA GLU A 213 -0.43 17.93 8.88
C GLU A 213 -1.82 17.30 8.96
N HIS A 214 -2.81 17.92 8.34
CA HIS A 214 -4.19 17.41 8.30
C HIS A 214 -4.40 16.32 7.23
N PHE A 215 -3.46 16.11 6.30
CA PHE A 215 -3.60 15.05 5.31
C PHE A 215 -3.73 13.69 5.98
N SER A 216 -4.71 12.93 5.52
CA SER A 216 -4.96 11.57 6.00
C SER A 216 -3.94 10.60 5.41
N VAL A 217 -3.35 9.77 6.24
CA VAL A 217 -2.41 8.72 5.86
C VAL A 217 -3.11 7.37 5.95
N PHE A 218 -3.17 6.65 4.84
CA PHE A 218 -3.73 5.32 4.71
C PHE A 218 -2.60 4.29 4.66
N LEU A 219 -2.66 3.31 5.55
CA LEU A 219 -1.60 2.35 5.82
C LEU A 219 -1.82 1.07 5.02
N CYS A 220 -0.74 0.46 4.53
CA CYS A 220 -0.81 -0.85 3.88
C CYS A 220 -1.01 -1.98 4.90
N HIS A 221 -0.35 -1.89 6.06
CA HIS A 221 -0.42 -2.90 7.10
C HIS A 221 -0.74 -2.33 8.48
N ASP A 222 -1.41 -3.16 9.28
CA ASP A 222 -1.51 -2.97 10.73
C ASP A 222 -1.37 -4.32 11.45
N TYR A 223 -0.28 -4.48 12.18
CA TYR A 223 0.07 -5.71 12.90
C TYR A 223 -0.46 -5.78 14.32
N LEU A 224 -1.41 -4.90 14.69
CA LEU A 224 -2.13 -4.86 15.95
C LEU A 224 -1.20 -5.06 17.17
N PRO A 225 -0.38 -4.07 17.55
CA PRO A 225 0.50 -4.19 18.72
C PRO A 225 -0.31 -4.37 20.00
N ASP A 226 0.28 -4.96 21.05
CA ASP A 226 -0.35 -5.27 22.33
C ASP A 226 -1.03 -4.04 23.00
N SER A 227 -0.66 -2.84 22.59
CA SER A 227 -1.25 -1.58 23.07
C SER A 227 -2.65 -1.30 22.53
N ARG A 228 -3.12 -2.03 21.52
CA ARG A 228 -4.41 -1.87 20.85
C ARG A 228 -5.20 -3.17 20.79
N THR A 229 -6.51 -3.06 20.68
CA THR A 229 -7.45 -4.17 20.54
C THR A 229 -8.16 -4.19 19.18
N GLU A 230 -7.94 -3.17 18.36
CA GLU A 230 -8.58 -3.01 17.04
C GLU A 230 -7.55 -2.61 15.98
N TYR A 231 -7.75 -3.14 14.78
CA TYR A 231 -6.98 -2.75 13.61
C TYR A 231 -7.34 -1.33 13.17
N VAL A 232 -6.33 -0.56 12.75
CA VAL A 232 -6.49 0.84 12.33
C VAL A 232 -5.75 1.07 11.03
N TYR A 233 -6.45 1.52 10.01
CA TYR A 233 -5.91 1.73 8.67
C TYR A 233 -5.56 3.18 8.35
N GLN A 234 -5.92 4.12 9.22
CA GLN A 234 -5.79 5.55 8.95
C GLN A 234 -5.20 6.32 10.13
N THR A 235 -4.38 7.31 9.79
CA THR A 235 -3.83 8.30 10.70
C THR A 235 -3.70 9.64 9.97
N THR A 236 -2.88 10.57 10.47
CA THR A 236 -2.57 11.83 9.78
C THR A 236 -1.07 12.08 9.71
N ILE A 237 -0.63 12.93 8.77
CA ILE A 237 0.76 13.39 8.72
C ILE A 237 1.20 14.00 10.05
N GLY A 238 0.35 14.84 10.67
CA GLY A 238 0.64 15.44 11.96
C GLY A 238 0.79 14.43 13.09
N ALA A 239 -0.04 13.37 13.13
CA ALA A 239 0.08 12.31 14.12
C ALA A 239 1.38 11.51 13.92
N GLN A 240 1.74 11.19 12.68
CA GLN A 240 2.99 10.52 12.34
C GLN A 240 4.20 11.33 12.78
N LYS A 241 4.27 12.62 12.42
CA LYS A 241 5.37 13.54 12.81
C LYS A 241 5.60 13.61 14.32
N ASN A 242 4.51 13.59 15.09
CA ASN A 242 4.58 13.83 16.54
C ASN A 242 4.69 12.53 17.36
N ARG A 243 4.20 11.40 16.87
CA ARG A 243 3.96 10.21 17.68
C ARG A 243 4.68 8.95 17.18
N ASN A 244 5.13 8.90 15.92
CA ASN A 244 5.76 7.69 15.37
C ASN A 244 6.95 7.26 16.22
N ILE A 245 6.92 6.01 16.70
CA ILE A 245 7.91 5.49 17.65
C ILE A 245 9.31 5.32 17.05
N HIS A 246 9.41 5.19 15.72
CA HIS A 246 10.68 5.06 15.01
C HIS A 246 11.22 6.39 14.50
N LEU A 247 10.35 7.28 14.02
CA LEU A 247 10.77 8.51 13.38
C LEU A 247 9.79 9.65 13.67
N LYS A 248 10.07 10.43 14.69
CA LYS A 248 9.42 11.72 14.96
C LYS A 248 10.08 12.82 14.12
N TYR A 249 9.42 13.96 14.05
CA TYR A 249 9.89 15.14 13.33
C TYR A 249 11.36 15.53 13.64
N ASN A 250 11.78 15.39 14.89
CA ASN A 250 13.12 15.77 15.37
C ASN A 250 14.10 14.59 15.51
N THR A 251 13.74 13.40 15.05
CA THR A 251 14.65 12.24 15.06
C THR A 251 15.80 12.48 14.09
N LEU A 252 17.04 12.27 14.54
CA LEU A 252 18.20 12.41 13.67
C LEU A 252 18.32 11.22 12.71
N LYS A 253 18.76 11.48 11.48
CA LYS A 253 18.94 10.43 10.45
C LYS A 253 19.84 9.30 10.95
N THR A 254 20.95 9.64 11.63
CA THR A 254 21.90 8.66 12.19
C THR A 254 21.27 7.76 13.26
N GLU A 255 20.38 8.31 14.08
CA GLU A 255 19.66 7.56 15.12
C GLU A 255 18.66 6.60 14.48
N PHE A 256 17.89 7.09 13.50
CA PHE A 256 16.94 6.27 12.77
C PHE A 256 17.61 5.11 12.04
N VAL A 257 18.68 5.38 11.28
CA VAL A 257 19.42 4.35 10.53
C VAL A 257 19.94 3.28 11.47
N ALA A 258 20.62 3.67 12.56
CA ALA A 258 21.16 2.73 13.55
C ALA A 258 20.07 1.87 14.20
N MET A 259 18.91 2.48 14.52
CA MET A 259 17.75 1.77 15.06
C MET A 259 17.18 0.77 14.03
N ARG A 260 17.01 1.20 12.77
CA ARG A 260 16.40 0.37 11.72
C ARG A 260 17.29 -0.82 11.36
N GLU A 261 18.57 -0.59 11.13
CA GLU A 261 19.53 -1.66 10.83
C GLU A 261 19.63 -2.69 11.97
N LYS A 262 19.63 -2.21 13.23
CA LYS A 262 19.61 -3.12 14.37
C LYS A 262 18.36 -3.96 14.43
N ARG A 263 17.17 -3.36 14.21
CA ARG A 263 15.91 -4.10 14.22
C ARG A 263 15.81 -5.10 13.06
N ASP A 264 16.30 -4.70 11.89
CA ASP A 264 16.27 -5.56 10.71
C ASP A 264 17.18 -6.79 10.87
N ALA A 265 18.33 -6.64 11.54
CA ALA A 265 19.23 -7.76 11.84
C ALA A 265 18.63 -8.81 12.79
N ASP A 266 17.61 -8.44 13.58
CA ASP A 266 16.91 -9.31 14.51
C ASP A 266 15.68 -9.99 13.89
N LEU A 267 15.27 -9.62 12.65
CA LEU A 267 14.13 -10.19 11.97
C LEU A 267 14.51 -11.50 11.27
N SER A 268 13.64 -12.49 11.39
CA SER A 268 13.72 -13.70 10.55
C SER A 268 13.36 -13.35 9.09
N VAL A 269 14.05 -13.99 8.16
CA VAL A 269 13.75 -13.92 6.72
C VAL A 269 12.44 -14.64 6.45
#